data_6a0611e6494dca03a8626a44d9ef6114
#
_entry.id   6a0611e6494dca03a8626a44d9ef6114
#
_cell.length_a   1.000
_cell.length_b   1.000
_cell.length_c   1.000
_cell.angle_alpha   90.00
_cell.angle_beta   90.00
_cell.angle_gamma   90.00
#
_symmetry.space_group_name_H-M   'P 1'
#
loop_
_entity.id
_entity.type
_entity.pdbx_description
1 polymer ?
#
loop_
_entity_poly.entity_id
_entity_poly.type
_entity_poly.pdbx_seq_one_letter_code
_entity_poly.pdbx_strand_id
1 'polypeptide(L)'
;GRNAAKKLEVTDADISFIDGHYGPQKTELRHGRDDFLIRRSDGVFAYQLAVSVDDLDMGITRVVRARDLLDSTPRQIWLMETLGGKPPEYAHAPLLVAPDGRKLSKREGDLNMEALRQKYTPEQLTGKLAKLAGLRQTDAPVTAIELAADFSWDKVPRADIPIPPDF
;
A
#
# COMPACT_ATOMS: atom_id res chain seq x y z
N GLY A 1 23.22 -1.24 -27.50
CA GLY A 1 23.21 -2.41 -26.61
C GLY A 1 22.20 -2.18 -25.49
N ARG A 2 21.40 -3.18 -25.14
CA ARG A 2 20.54 -3.11 -23.94
C ARG A 2 21.44 -3.12 -22.70
N ASN A 3 21.26 -2.15 -21.81
CA ASN A 3 21.93 -2.17 -20.52
C ASN A 3 21.43 -3.40 -19.70
N ALA A 4 22.30 -4.01 -18.94
CA ALA A 4 21.90 -5.08 -18.02
C ALA A 4 21.03 -4.48 -16.90
N ALA A 5 20.01 -5.21 -16.48
CA ALA A 5 19.26 -4.89 -15.27
C ALA A 5 20.20 -4.99 -14.06
N LYS A 6 20.04 -4.08 -13.08
CA LYS A 6 20.85 -4.09 -11.85
C LYS A 6 20.01 -4.58 -10.68
N LYS A 7 20.51 -5.59 -9.98
CA LYS A 7 19.99 -6.04 -8.70
C LYS A 7 20.85 -5.50 -7.56
N LEU A 8 20.23 -5.27 -6.43
CA LEU A 8 20.90 -5.02 -5.17
C LEU A 8 20.96 -6.32 -4.38
N GLU A 9 22.14 -6.71 -3.97
CA GLU A 9 22.35 -7.86 -3.09
C GLU A 9 22.07 -7.44 -1.65
N VAL A 10 21.13 -8.13 -1.03
CA VAL A 10 20.74 -7.87 0.37
C VAL A 10 21.75 -8.53 1.29
N THR A 11 22.17 -7.87 2.34
CA THR A 11 22.88 -8.52 3.45
C THR A 11 21.87 -9.21 4.37
N ASP A 12 22.28 -10.31 5.01
CA ASP A 12 21.44 -11.00 5.98
C ASP A 12 21.03 -10.06 7.10
N ALA A 13 19.72 -9.90 7.29
CA ALA A 13 19.15 -9.00 8.29
C ALA A 13 17.78 -9.49 8.77
N ASP A 14 17.50 -9.31 10.04
CA ASP A 14 16.19 -9.55 10.63
C ASP A 14 15.49 -8.20 10.82
N ILE A 15 14.50 -7.93 10.00
CA ILE A 15 13.74 -6.69 10.00
C ILE A 15 12.47 -6.89 10.80
N SER A 16 12.26 -6.03 11.79
CA SER A 16 11.05 -5.99 12.61
C SER A 16 10.49 -4.58 12.63
N PHE A 17 9.17 -4.44 12.45
CA PHE A 17 8.46 -3.17 12.56
C PHE A 17 7.04 -3.40 13.06
N ILE A 18 6.38 -2.34 13.49
CA ILE A 18 4.96 -2.38 13.88
C ILE A 18 4.17 -1.68 12.79
N ASP A 19 3.32 -2.46 12.09
CA ASP A 19 2.34 -1.89 11.18
C ASP A 19 1.14 -1.34 11.97
N GLY A 20 0.70 -0.13 11.62
CA GLY A 20 -0.38 0.54 12.34
C GLY A 20 -1.73 -0.17 12.28
N HIS A 21 -1.92 -1.10 11.34
CA HIS A 21 -3.14 -1.89 11.21
C HIS A 21 -2.92 -3.38 11.44
N TYR A 22 -1.88 -3.97 10.83
CA TYR A 22 -1.59 -5.40 10.92
C TYR A 22 -0.77 -5.78 12.16
N GLY A 23 -0.26 -4.81 12.91
CA GLY A 23 0.51 -5.04 14.14
C GLY A 23 1.96 -5.48 13.88
N PRO A 24 2.58 -6.22 14.81
CA PRO A 24 3.98 -6.60 14.70
C PRO A 24 4.27 -7.44 13.46
N GLN A 25 5.30 -7.04 12.72
CA GLN A 25 5.80 -7.72 11.52
C GLN A 25 7.26 -8.10 11.74
N LYS A 26 7.64 -9.31 11.31
CA LYS A 26 9.01 -9.76 11.33
C LYS A 26 9.33 -10.51 10.05
N THR A 27 10.44 -10.17 9.41
CA THR A 27 10.91 -10.80 8.16
C THR A 27 12.41 -10.99 8.22
N GLU A 28 12.86 -12.17 7.84
CA GLU A 28 14.28 -12.48 7.65
C GLU A 28 14.66 -12.22 6.20
N LEU A 29 15.45 -11.20 5.95
CA LEU A 29 16.08 -10.99 4.64
C LEU A 29 17.37 -11.79 4.57
N ARG A 30 17.58 -12.49 3.46
CA ARG A 30 18.78 -13.33 3.23
C ARG A 30 19.39 -13.04 1.87
N HIS A 31 20.71 -12.95 1.85
CA HIS A 31 21.50 -12.78 0.64
C HIS A 31 21.14 -13.83 -0.42
N GLY A 32 21.05 -13.43 -1.66
CA GLY A 32 20.71 -14.29 -2.80
C GLY A 32 19.22 -14.63 -2.92
N ARG A 33 18.48 -14.76 -1.81
CA ARG A 33 17.05 -15.06 -1.80
C ARG A 33 16.20 -13.79 -1.96
N ASP A 34 16.57 -12.74 -1.24
CA ASP A 34 15.76 -11.51 -1.13
C ASP A 34 16.32 -10.35 -1.94
N ASP A 35 17.35 -10.62 -2.77
CA ASP A 35 17.92 -9.66 -3.69
C ASP A 35 16.83 -9.11 -4.64
N PHE A 36 16.85 -7.82 -4.85
CA PHE A 36 15.81 -7.17 -5.62
C PHE A 36 16.33 -6.18 -6.67
N LEU A 37 15.52 -5.99 -7.69
CA LEU A 37 15.81 -5.10 -8.79
C LEU A 37 15.81 -3.64 -8.32
N ILE A 38 16.87 -2.89 -8.66
CA ILE A 38 16.99 -1.46 -8.42
C ILE A 38 16.99 -0.63 -9.71
N ARG A 39 17.38 -1.24 -10.84
CA ARG A 39 17.34 -0.59 -12.15
C ARG A 39 17.01 -1.60 -13.23
N ARG A 40 16.06 -1.26 -14.07
CA ARG A 40 15.62 -2.06 -15.22
C ARG A 40 16.60 -1.94 -16.38
N SER A 41 16.54 -2.88 -17.33
CA SER A 41 17.37 -2.86 -18.53
C SER A 41 17.10 -1.69 -19.48
N ASP A 42 15.92 -1.07 -19.39
CA ASP A 42 15.55 0.17 -20.09
C ASP A 42 16.08 1.44 -19.41
N GLY A 43 16.79 1.30 -18.29
CA GLY A 43 17.42 2.39 -17.56
C GLY A 43 16.54 3.01 -16.46
N VAL A 44 15.26 2.62 -16.36
CA VAL A 44 14.34 3.12 -15.34
C VAL A 44 14.67 2.51 -13.98
N PHE A 45 14.66 3.32 -12.93
CA PHE A 45 14.79 2.83 -11.56
C PHE A 45 13.58 2.01 -11.15
N ALA A 46 13.82 0.92 -10.44
CA ALA A 46 12.76 0.07 -9.93
C ALA A 46 12.09 0.72 -8.71
N TYR A 47 10.80 0.38 -8.53
CA TYR A 47 9.93 0.97 -7.51
C TYR A 47 10.56 0.96 -6.10
N GLN A 48 11.16 -0.16 -5.69
CA GLN A 48 11.74 -0.30 -4.35
C GLN A 48 12.81 0.76 -4.06
N LEU A 49 13.70 1.03 -5.02
CA LEU A 49 14.71 2.07 -4.87
C LEU A 49 14.10 3.47 -4.92
N ALA A 50 13.26 3.73 -5.93
CA ALA A 50 12.68 5.05 -6.13
C ALA A 50 11.89 5.52 -4.91
N VAL A 51 10.93 4.69 -4.42
CA VAL A 51 10.10 5.06 -3.27
C VAL A 51 10.92 5.24 -2.00
N SER A 52 11.94 4.40 -1.76
CA SER A 52 12.76 4.51 -0.55
C SER A 52 13.61 5.78 -0.53
N VAL A 53 14.17 6.16 -1.67
CA VAL A 53 14.96 7.40 -1.81
C VAL A 53 14.07 8.62 -1.71
N ASP A 54 12.94 8.63 -2.44
CA ASP A 54 12.01 9.75 -2.46
C ASP A 54 11.41 10.00 -1.07
N ASP A 55 10.99 8.94 -0.36
CA ASP A 55 10.44 9.06 1.00
C ASP A 55 11.48 9.61 1.98
N LEU A 56 12.76 9.21 1.88
CA LEU A 56 13.83 9.75 2.71
C LEU A 56 14.11 11.21 2.38
N ASP A 57 14.26 11.56 1.10
CA ASP A 57 14.60 12.90 0.64
C ASP A 57 13.50 13.91 0.96
N MET A 58 12.24 13.48 0.84
CA MET A 58 11.07 14.30 1.18
C MET A 58 10.77 14.34 2.69
N GLY A 59 11.48 13.60 3.52
CA GLY A 59 11.27 13.56 4.97
C GLY A 59 9.93 12.97 5.37
N ILE A 60 9.44 11.96 4.63
CA ILE A 60 8.18 11.28 4.94
C ILE A 60 8.30 10.57 6.29
N THR A 61 7.37 10.86 7.19
CA THR A 61 7.34 10.30 8.55
C THR A 61 6.35 9.15 8.72
N ARG A 62 5.32 9.08 7.85
CA ARG A 62 4.31 8.02 7.88
C ARG A 62 3.82 7.68 6.48
N VAL A 63 3.77 6.39 6.16
CA VAL A 63 3.24 5.84 4.91
C VAL A 63 1.97 5.06 5.19
N VAL A 64 0.88 5.46 4.51
CA VAL A 64 -0.38 4.69 4.48
C VAL A 64 -0.60 4.22 3.06
N ARG A 65 -0.74 2.90 2.87
CA ARG A 65 -0.89 2.30 1.54
C ARG A 65 -1.62 0.96 1.59
N ALA A 66 -1.88 0.35 0.45
CA ALA A 66 -2.54 -0.93 0.38
C ALA A 66 -1.64 -2.09 0.82
N ARG A 67 -2.23 -3.15 1.42
CA ARG A 67 -1.52 -4.27 2.03
C ARG A 67 -0.73 -5.15 1.07
N ASP A 68 -0.95 -5.05 -0.23
CA ASP A 68 -0.15 -5.76 -1.24
C ASP A 68 1.33 -5.30 -1.27
N LEU A 69 1.63 -4.20 -0.60
CA LEU A 69 3.00 -3.70 -0.39
C LEU A 69 3.57 -4.05 0.99
N LEU A 70 2.81 -4.72 1.86
CA LEU A 70 3.27 -5.09 3.20
C LEU A 70 4.54 -5.96 3.14
N ASP A 71 4.56 -6.97 2.27
CA ASP A 71 5.73 -7.85 2.08
C ASP A 71 6.95 -7.15 1.44
N SER A 72 6.74 -5.97 0.83
CA SER A 72 7.82 -5.14 0.30
C SER A 72 8.46 -4.26 1.36
N THR A 73 7.74 -3.96 2.43
CA THR A 73 8.16 -3.02 3.48
C THR A 73 9.50 -3.38 4.14
N PRO A 74 9.80 -4.65 4.46
CA PRO A 74 11.09 -5.00 5.05
C PRO A 74 12.29 -4.66 4.16
N ARG A 75 12.15 -4.83 2.83
CA ARG A 75 13.22 -4.47 1.87
C ARG A 75 13.41 -2.96 1.80
N GLN A 76 12.33 -2.18 1.90
CA GLN A 76 12.39 -0.72 1.90
C GLN A 76 13.00 -0.20 3.21
N ILE A 77 12.64 -0.76 4.35
CA ILE A 77 13.24 -0.44 5.65
C ILE A 77 14.74 -0.71 5.60
N TRP A 78 15.13 -1.92 5.21
CA TRP A 78 16.55 -2.30 5.10
C TRP A 78 17.32 -1.36 4.16
N LEU A 79 16.73 -0.98 3.02
CA LEU A 79 17.35 -0.08 2.07
C LEU A 79 17.53 1.33 2.64
N MET A 80 16.50 1.89 3.28
CA MET A 80 16.56 3.19 3.91
C MET A 80 17.63 3.26 5.01
N GLU A 81 17.71 2.24 5.86
CA GLU A 81 18.73 2.12 6.90
C GLU A 81 20.14 1.98 6.30
N THR A 82 20.29 1.21 5.22
CA THR A 82 21.56 1.07 4.48
C THR A 82 22.02 2.40 3.87
N LEU A 83 21.06 3.25 3.47
CA LEU A 83 21.34 4.61 2.98
C LEU A 83 21.60 5.62 4.12
N GLY A 84 21.56 5.18 5.39
CA GLY A 84 21.78 6.00 6.57
C GLY A 84 20.59 6.86 6.99
N GLY A 85 19.41 6.59 6.43
CA GLY A 85 18.17 7.28 6.76
C GLY A 85 17.33 6.55 7.81
N LYS A 86 16.29 7.23 8.32
CA LYS A 86 15.32 6.66 9.25
C LYS A 86 14.05 6.28 8.50
N PRO A 87 13.62 5.00 8.51
CA PRO A 87 12.37 4.59 7.90
C PRO A 87 11.15 5.28 8.53
N PRO A 88 10.09 5.57 7.75
CA PRO A 88 8.82 6.07 8.26
C PRO A 88 8.06 5.02 9.07
N GLU A 89 7.02 5.44 9.76
CA GLU A 89 6.00 4.53 10.27
C GLU A 89 5.13 4.03 9.11
N TYR A 90 4.66 2.79 9.18
CA TYR A 90 3.82 2.19 8.15
C TYR A 90 2.45 1.80 8.70
N ALA A 91 1.42 1.96 7.88
CA ALA A 91 0.11 1.38 8.08
C ALA A 91 -0.45 0.89 6.74
N HIS A 92 -0.85 -0.37 6.68
CA HIS A 92 -1.38 -0.95 5.46
C HIS A 92 -2.89 -1.15 5.57
N ALA A 93 -3.63 -0.70 4.56
CA ALA A 93 -5.06 -0.91 4.44
C ALA A 93 -5.37 -2.21 3.68
N PRO A 94 -6.48 -2.91 3.95
CA PRO A 94 -6.90 -4.05 3.17
C PRO A 94 -7.16 -3.66 1.71
N LEU A 95 -7.08 -4.63 0.80
CA LEU A 95 -7.43 -4.42 -0.60
C LEU A 95 -8.95 -4.41 -0.76
N LEU A 96 -9.43 -3.56 -1.67
CA LEU A 96 -10.71 -3.80 -2.31
C LEU A 96 -10.52 -4.85 -3.40
N VAL A 97 -11.33 -5.89 -3.38
CA VAL A 97 -11.24 -7.01 -4.32
C VAL A 97 -12.57 -7.21 -5.05
N ALA A 98 -12.52 -7.88 -6.19
CA ALA A 98 -13.73 -8.28 -6.90
C ALA A 98 -14.58 -9.25 -6.05
N PRO A 99 -15.87 -9.44 -6.36
CA PRO A 99 -16.73 -10.33 -5.58
C PRO A 99 -16.23 -11.78 -5.45
N ASP A 100 -15.43 -12.22 -6.40
CA ASP A 100 -14.78 -13.55 -6.43
C ASP A 100 -13.43 -13.59 -5.65
N GLY A 101 -13.02 -12.47 -5.03
CA GLY A 101 -11.81 -12.35 -4.24
C GLY A 101 -10.54 -12.02 -5.05
N ARG A 102 -10.60 -11.91 -6.37
CA ARG A 102 -9.45 -11.51 -7.19
C ARG A 102 -9.13 -10.02 -7.03
N LYS A 103 -7.87 -9.67 -7.19
CA LYS A 103 -7.44 -8.26 -7.22
C LYS A 103 -8.13 -7.51 -8.37
N LEU A 104 -8.63 -6.32 -8.09
CA LEU A 104 -9.23 -5.45 -9.12
C LEU A 104 -8.22 -5.13 -10.24
N SER A 105 -8.67 -5.21 -11.48
CA SER A 105 -7.86 -5.00 -12.67
C SER A 105 -8.51 -4.00 -13.63
N LYS A 106 -7.75 -3.00 -14.04
CA LYS A 106 -8.20 -2.03 -15.08
C LYS A 106 -8.51 -2.72 -16.43
N ARG A 107 -7.88 -3.86 -16.72
CA ARG A 107 -8.07 -4.59 -17.98
C ARG A 107 -9.42 -5.30 -18.05
N GLU A 108 -9.99 -5.65 -16.92
CA GLU A 108 -11.26 -6.38 -16.82
C GLU A 108 -12.45 -5.44 -16.61
N GLY A 109 -12.23 -4.12 -16.69
CA GLY A 109 -13.29 -3.13 -16.51
C GLY A 109 -13.76 -2.95 -15.07
N ASP A 110 -12.99 -3.45 -14.11
CA ASP A 110 -13.27 -3.23 -12.70
C ASP A 110 -13.28 -1.72 -12.38
N LEU A 111 -13.84 -1.36 -11.26
CA LEU A 111 -14.03 0.01 -10.78
C LEU A 111 -12.91 0.96 -11.21
N ASN A 112 -13.25 1.97 -11.99
CA ASN A 112 -12.37 3.07 -12.28
C ASN A 112 -12.97 4.39 -11.78
N MET A 113 -12.10 5.32 -11.39
CA MET A 113 -12.54 6.60 -10.81
C MET A 113 -13.34 7.48 -11.77
N GLU A 114 -13.13 7.33 -13.08
CA GLU A 114 -13.86 8.10 -14.08
C GLU A 114 -15.35 7.69 -14.13
N ALA A 115 -15.62 6.38 -14.16
CA ALA A 115 -16.97 5.85 -14.08
C ALA A 115 -17.65 6.17 -12.74
N LEU A 116 -16.90 6.06 -11.62
CA LEU A 116 -17.43 6.38 -10.31
C LEU A 116 -17.80 7.86 -10.15
N ARG A 117 -17.02 8.77 -10.73
CA ARG A 117 -17.34 10.22 -10.74
C ARG A 117 -18.59 10.57 -11.55
N GLN A 118 -18.95 9.75 -12.52
CA GLN A 118 -20.22 9.94 -13.25
C GLN A 118 -21.42 9.43 -12.46
N LYS A 119 -21.20 8.46 -11.56
CA LYS A 119 -22.26 7.79 -10.79
C LYS A 119 -22.50 8.43 -9.41
N TYR A 120 -21.43 8.94 -8.77
CA TYR A 120 -21.47 9.41 -7.38
C TYR A 120 -20.81 10.78 -7.22
N THR A 121 -21.34 11.59 -6.28
CA THR A 121 -20.58 12.72 -5.74
C THR A 121 -19.42 12.22 -4.87
N PRO A 122 -18.40 13.07 -4.59
CA PRO A 122 -17.31 12.69 -3.68
C PRO A 122 -17.79 12.19 -2.32
N GLU A 123 -18.80 12.85 -1.72
CA GLU A 123 -19.33 12.50 -0.40
C GLU A 123 -20.12 11.18 -0.44
N GLN A 124 -20.86 10.92 -1.52
CA GLN A 124 -21.56 9.64 -1.72
C GLN A 124 -20.56 8.49 -1.85
N LEU A 125 -19.52 8.66 -2.67
CA LEU A 125 -18.48 7.65 -2.82
C LEU A 125 -17.72 7.40 -1.51
N THR A 126 -17.39 8.49 -0.79
CA THR A 126 -16.75 8.41 0.52
C THR A 126 -17.60 7.65 1.54
N GLY A 127 -18.91 7.91 1.57
CA GLY A 127 -19.87 7.19 2.45
C GLY A 127 -19.93 5.70 2.15
N LYS A 128 -20.00 5.32 0.87
CA LYS A 128 -19.98 3.91 0.43
C LYS A 128 -18.69 3.21 0.82
N LEU A 129 -17.54 3.83 0.57
CA LEU A 129 -16.23 3.28 0.95
C LEU A 129 -16.09 3.17 2.47
N ALA A 130 -16.57 4.15 3.22
CA ALA A 130 -16.55 4.13 4.67
C ALA A 130 -17.38 2.97 5.26
N LYS A 131 -18.54 2.69 4.67
CA LYS A 131 -19.34 1.52 5.06
C LYS A 131 -18.62 0.20 4.75
N LEU A 132 -18.05 0.05 3.56
CA LEU A 132 -17.28 -1.14 3.19
C LEU A 132 -16.09 -1.35 4.13
N ALA A 133 -15.39 -0.28 4.49
CA ALA A 133 -14.26 -0.31 5.40
C ALA A 133 -14.65 -0.46 6.89
N GLY A 134 -15.94 -0.62 7.23
CA GLY A 134 -16.41 -0.77 8.60
C GLY A 134 -16.36 0.52 9.44
N LEU A 135 -16.01 1.66 8.85
CA LEU A 135 -15.93 2.95 9.54
C LEU A 135 -17.31 3.52 9.87
N ARG A 136 -18.33 3.16 9.10
CA ARG A 136 -19.74 3.59 9.30
C ARG A 136 -20.71 2.43 9.09
N GLN A 137 -21.86 2.51 9.76
CA GLN A 137 -22.93 1.52 9.62
C GLN A 137 -23.77 1.72 8.34
N THR A 138 -23.82 2.96 7.83
CA THR A 138 -24.58 3.32 6.63
C THR A 138 -23.67 3.92 5.57
N ASP A 139 -24.12 3.95 4.33
CA ASP A 139 -23.44 4.56 3.18
C ASP A 139 -23.90 6.01 2.91
N ALA A 140 -24.52 6.66 3.92
CA ALA A 140 -24.91 8.06 3.82
C ALA A 140 -23.70 8.94 3.42
N PRO A 141 -23.91 9.94 2.56
CA PRO A 141 -22.85 10.85 2.15
C PRO A 141 -22.10 11.44 3.34
N VAL A 142 -20.79 11.51 3.23
CA VAL A 142 -19.89 12.02 4.28
C VAL A 142 -18.59 12.54 3.64
N THR A 143 -18.03 13.58 4.20
CA THR A 143 -16.74 14.11 3.78
C THR A 143 -15.57 13.29 4.38
N ALA A 144 -14.41 13.32 3.73
CA ALA A 144 -13.20 12.71 4.27
C ALA A 144 -12.77 13.34 5.61
N ILE A 145 -13.01 14.64 5.79
CA ILE A 145 -12.70 15.37 7.03
C ILE A 145 -13.55 14.86 8.19
N GLU A 146 -14.84 14.66 7.97
CA GLU A 146 -15.74 14.09 8.99
C GLU A 146 -15.35 12.67 9.37
N LEU A 147 -14.94 11.85 8.39
CA LEU A 147 -14.43 10.50 8.67
C LEU A 147 -13.11 10.50 9.44
N ALA A 148 -12.21 11.42 9.14
CA ALA A 148 -10.93 11.52 9.81
C ALA A 148 -11.05 11.85 11.31
N ALA A 149 -12.10 12.58 11.71
CA ALA A 149 -12.34 12.96 13.10
C ALA A 149 -12.62 11.76 14.03
N ASP A 150 -13.17 10.67 13.49
CA ASP A 150 -13.54 9.44 14.25
C ASP A 150 -12.90 8.18 13.67
N PHE A 151 -11.79 8.34 12.95
CA PHE A 151 -11.07 7.22 12.34
C PHE A 151 -10.38 6.36 13.40
N SER A 152 -10.54 5.04 13.30
CA SER A 152 -9.76 4.06 14.04
C SER A 152 -9.48 2.85 13.17
N TRP A 153 -8.23 2.37 13.19
CA TRP A 153 -7.85 1.11 12.55
C TRP A 153 -8.60 -0.10 13.11
N ASP A 154 -9.07 -0.04 14.36
CA ASP A 154 -9.83 -1.13 14.99
C ASP A 154 -11.18 -1.38 14.31
N LYS A 155 -11.73 -0.37 13.61
CA LYS A 155 -12.96 -0.49 12.84
C LYS A 155 -12.73 -1.12 11.46
N VAL A 156 -11.51 -1.04 10.92
CA VAL A 156 -11.17 -1.51 9.57
C VAL A 156 -10.88 -3.01 9.60
N PRO A 157 -11.50 -3.84 8.73
CA PRO A 157 -11.20 -5.28 8.69
C PRO A 157 -9.75 -5.52 8.22
N ARG A 158 -9.13 -6.57 8.76
CA ARG A 158 -7.79 -7.00 8.29
C ARG A 158 -7.86 -7.86 7.02
N ALA A 159 -9.01 -8.48 6.76
CA ALA A 159 -9.25 -9.22 5.53
C ALA A 159 -9.52 -8.27 4.36
N ASP A 160 -9.23 -8.72 3.13
CA ASP A 160 -9.62 -7.99 1.93
C ASP A 160 -11.13 -7.84 1.85
N ILE A 161 -11.57 -6.73 1.28
CA ILE A 161 -12.96 -6.30 1.26
C ILE A 161 -13.52 -6.54 -0.15
N PRO A 162 -14.41 -7.53 -0.34
CA PRO A 162 -15.07 -7.71 -1.62
C PRO A 162 -16.03 -6.54 -1.90
N ILE A 163 -15.95 -6.01 -3.12
CA ILE A 163 -16.84 -4.96 -3.58
C ILE A 163 -18.17 -5.58 -4.00
N PRO A 164 -19.32 -5.05 -3.54
CA PRO A 164 -20.62 -5.50 -4.01
C PRO A 164 -20.77 -5.31 -5.53
N PRO A 165 -21.51 -6.20 -6.22
CA PRO A 165 -21.69 -6.12 -7.68
C PRO A 165 -22.38 -4.84 -8.16
N ASP A 166 -23.14 -4.19 -7.29
CA ASP A 166 -23.92 -2.97 -7.55
C ASP A 166 -23.22 -1.67 -7.13
N PHE A 167 -21.96 -1.78 -6.76
CA PHE A 167 -21.12 -0.65 -6.29
C PHE A 167 -20.91 0.42 -7.35
#